data_f3046359de0788ad8699cfdaf1e110ea
#
_entry.id   f3046359de0788ad8699cfdaf1e110ea
#
_cell.length_a   1.000
_cell.length_b   1.000
_cell.length_c   1.000
_cell.angle_alpha   90.00
_cell.angle_beta   90.00
_cell.angle_gamma   90.00
#
_symmetry.space_group_name_H-M   'P 1'
#
loop_
_entity.id
_entity.type
_entity.pdbx_description
1 polymer ?
#
loop_
_entity_poly.entity_id
_entity_poly.type
_entity_poly.pdbx_seq_one_letter_code
_entity_poly.pdbx_strand_id
1 'polypeptide(L)'
;MANNDTLTAWLERWRAGDERAAELIYNQFRDQTFRLAYGLLGHHEDAEEAAQDALTYALVNVHKYDHTKSGFATWLHTITVSRCRDKRRRKLLPSFSLSEWLQKGQDLPDERPDPEMITAVHQTHSQLWQAIQTLKPRYREAIVLRYWAGCTYREMAEILGCPIPTAQSRVRLAYDQIKTQLEGNPVSQRNPVSDHK
;
A
#
# COMPACT_ATOMS: atom_id res chain seq x y z
N MET A 1 -9.77 4.61 15.84
CA MET A 1 -9.39 3.18 15.82
C MET A 1 -10.15 2.47 16.93
N ALA A 2 -10.84 1.37 16.63
CA ALA A 2 -11.44 0.55 17.68
C ALA A 2 -10.36 0.05 18.63
N ASN A 3 -10.65 0.05 19.93
CA ASN A 3 -9.76 -0.55 20.92
C ASN A 3 -9.61 -2.05 20.60
N ASN A 4 -8.46 -2.65 20.93
CA ASN A 4 -8.20 -4.06 20.66
C ASN A 4 -9.28 -4.99 21.22
N ASP A 5 -9.83 -4.66 22.37
CA ASP A 5 -10.94 -5.40 23.02
C ASP A 5 -12.24 -5.35 22.18
N THR A 6 -12.54 -4.20 21.58
CA THR A 6 -13.70 -4.02 20.70
C THR A 6 -13.58 -4.85 19.43
N LEU A 7 -12.39 -4.86 18.82
CA LEU A 7 -12.13 -5.67 17.64
C LEU A 7 -12.23 -7.17 17.93
N THR A 8 -11.69 -7.62 19.05
CA THR A 8 -11.80 -9.02 19.50
C THR A 8 -13.26 -9.43 19.66
N ALA A 9 -14.09 -8.58 20.29
CA ALA A 9 -15.52 -8.84 20.42
C ALA A 9 -16.22 -8.91 19.05
N TRP A 10 -15.88 -8.06 18.08
CA TRP A 10 -16.45 -8.12 16.73
C TRP A 10 -16.02 -9.41 16.00
N LEU A 11 -14.77 -9.83 16.13
CA LEU A 11 -14.27 -11.06 15.50
C LEU A 11 -14.97 -12.32 16.06
N GLU A 12 -15.22 -12.37 17.37
CA GLU A 12 -15.97 -13.45 18.01
C GLU A 12 -17.42 -13.49 17.55
N ARG A 13 -18.10 -12.34 17.52
CA ARG A 13 -19.47 -12.22 17.01
C ARG A 13 -19.57 -12.63 15.54
N TRP A 14 -18.63 -12.21 14.70
CA TRP A 14 -18.59 -12.61 13.29
C TRP A 14 -18.36 -14.12 13.13
N ARG A 15 -17.49 -14.71 13.93
CA ARG A 15 -17.31 -16.19 13.95
C ARG A 15 -18.58 -16.92 14.36
N ALA A 16 -19.43 -16.31 15.18
CA ALA A 16 -20.73 -16.84 15.57
C ALA A 16 -21.86 -16.55 14.54
N GLY A 17 -21.54 -15.92 13.38
CA GLY A 17 -22.50 -15.67 12.31
C GLY A 17 -23.22 -14.31 12.36
N ASP A 18 -22.75 -13.36 13.18
CA ASP A 18 -23.33 -12.02 13.24
C ASP A 18 -22.83 -11.14 12.09
N GLU A 19 -23.62 -10.99 11.02
CA GLU A 19 -23.28 -10.21 9.84
C GLU A 19 -22.98 -8.72 10.14
N ARG A 20 -23.61 -8.14 11.16
CA ARG A 20 -23.35 -6.75 11.58
C ARG A 20 -21.92 -6.59 12.08
N ALA A 21 -21.38 -7.62 12.74
CA ALA A 21 -20.00 -7.60 13.19
C ALA A 21 -19.02 -7.62 11.99
N ALA A 22 -19.32 -8.35 10.91
CA ALA A 22 -18.54 -8.33 9.68
C ALA A 22 -18.53 -6.94 9.04
N GLU A 23 -19.68 -6.26 8.99
CA GLU A 23 -19.80 -4.90 8.47
C GLU A 23 -18.95 -3.91 9.28
N LEU A 24 -18.96 -4.01 10.60
CA LEU A 24 -18.13 -3.18 11.48
C LEU A 24 -16.64 -3.40 11.22
N ILE A 25 -16.21 -4.66 11.07
CA ILE A 25 -14.81 -5.00 10.74
C ILE A 25 -14.46 -4.44 9.36
N TYR A 26 -15.32 -4.64 8.35
CA TYR A 26 -15.11 -4.11 7.00
C TYR A 26 -14.93 -2.59 7.02
N ASN A 27 -15.85 -1.85 7.62
CA ASN A 27 -15.82 -0.39 7.68
C ASN A 27 -14.60 0.13 8.45
N GLN A 28 -14.16 -0.58 9.50
CA GLN A 28 -12.97 -0.23 10.27
C GLN A 28 -11.68 -0.34 9.44
N PHE A 29 -11.60 -1.33 8.55
CA PHE A 29 -10.34 -1.69 7.88
C PHE A 29 -10.26 -1.28 6.40
N ARG A 30 -11.40 -0.93 5.75
CA ARG A 30 -11.45 -0.68 4.31
C ARG A 30 -10.46 0.40 3.85
N ASP A 31 -10.44 1.54 4.53
CA ASP A 31 -9.64 2.69 4.11
C ASP A 31 -8.14 2.44 4.26
N GLN A 32 -7.72 1.78 5.35
CA GLN A 32 -6.31 1.44 5.52
C GLN A 32 -5.85 0.34 4.54
N THR A 33 -6.74 -0.63 4.24
CA THR A 33 -6.47 -1.69 3.26
C THR A 33 -6.33 -1.10 1.86
N PHE A 34 -7.24 -0.20 1.49
CA PHE A 34 -7.16 0.54 0.23
C PHE A 34 -5.86 1.37 0.14
N ARG A 35 -5.54 2.18 1.17
CA ARG A 35 -4.31 2.98 1.17
C ARG A 35 -3.06 2.12 1.03
N LEU A 36 -3.00 0.97 1.71
CA LEU A 36 -1.90 0.02 1.56
C LEU A 36 -1.82 -0.49 0.12
N ALA A 37 -2.93 -0.96 -0.44
CA ALA A 37 -2.98 -1.47 -1.80
C ALA A 37 -2.60 -0.40 -2.83
N TYR A 38 -3.08 0.84 -2.66
CA TYR A 38 -2.75 1.96 -3.53
C TYR A 38 -1.26 2.31 -3.48
N GLY A 39 -0.67 2.36 -2.28
CA GLY A 39 0.77 2.53 -2.12
C GLY A 39 1.60 1.46 -2.84
N LEU A 40 1.10 0.23 -2.90
CA LEU A 40 1.79 -0.90 -3.52
C LEU A 40 1.61 -0.96 -5.04
N LEU A 41 0.44 -0.60 -5.56
CA LEU A 41 0.06 -0.76 -6.97
C LEU A 41 0.18 0.53 -7.78
N GLY A 42 -0.04 1.69 -7.15
CA GLY A 42 0.03 2.99 -7.81
C GLY A 42 -1.16 3.33 -8.71
N HIS A 43 -2.14 2.45 -8.83
CA HIS A 43 -3.30 2.57 -9.68
C HIS A 43 -4.58 2.40 -8.87
N HIS A 44 -5.53 3.33 -8.99
CA HIS A 44 -6.71 3.41 -8.12
C HIS A 44 -7.60 2.16 -8.24
N GLU A 45 -8.02 1.81 -9.45
CA GLU A 45 -8.91 0.68 -9.72
C GLU A 45 -8.31 -0.66 -9.28
N ASP A 46 -7.01 -0.88 -9.57
CA ASP A 46 -6.31 -2.07 -9.11
C ASP A 46 -6.24 -2.15 -7.59
N ALA A 47 -6.06 -1.00 -6.94
CA ALA A 47 -6.01 -0.92 -5.49
C ALA A 47 -7.37 -1.19 -4.84
N GLU A 48 -8.45 -0.68 -5.43
CA GLU A 48 -9.82 -0.98 -4.98
C GLU A 48 -10.11 -2.47 -5.07
N GLU A 49 -9.86 -3.08 -6.24
CA GLU A 49 -10.08 -4.51 -6.44
C GLU A 49 -9.24 -5.35 -5.47
N ALA A 50 -7.93 -5.05 -5.33
CA ALA A 50 -7.06 -5.79 -4.43
C ALA A 50 -7.46 -5.61 -2.95
N ALA A 51 -7.93 -4.43 -2.54
CA ALA A 51 -8.40 -4.17 -1.19
C ALA A 51 -9.71 -4.89 -0.89
N GLN A 52 -10.65 -4.87 -1.83
CA GLN A 52 -11.91 -5.59 -1.72
C GLN A 52 -11.68 -7.10 -1.65
N ASP A 53 -10.82 -7.65 -2.52
CA ASP A 53 -10.43 -9.05 -2.49
C ASP A 53 -9.81 -9.46 -1.16
N ALA A 54 -8.92 -8.60 -0.60
CA ALA A 54 -8.25 -8.87 0.66
C ALA A 54 -9.24 -8.88 1.83
N LEU A 55 -10.13 -7.90 1.91
CA LEU A 55 -11.15 -7.81 2.96
C LEU A 55 -12.16 -8.95 2.88
N THR A 56 -12.65 -9.24 1.68
CA THR A 56 -13.56 -10.37 1.45
C THR A 56 -12.91 -11.69 1.88
N TYR A 57 -11.66 -11.91 1.47
CA TYR A 57 -10.93 -13.10 1.88
C TYR A 57 -10.77 -13.17 3.40
N ALA A 58 -10.40 -12.07 4.06
CA ALA A 58 -10.21 -12.02 5.51
C ALA A 58 -11.52 -12.32 6.25
N LEU A 59 -12.64 -11.75 5.82
CA LEU A 59 -13.94 -12.00 6.44
C LEU A 59 -14.39 -13.46 6.25
N VAL A 60 -14.37 -13.96 5.03
CA VAL A 60 -14.74 -15.36 4.75
C VAL A 60 -13.85 -16.36 5.49
N ASN A 61 -12.58 -16.04 5.66
CA ASN A 61 -11.60 -16.93 6.29
C ASN A 61 -11.23 -16.51 7.72
N VAL A 62 -12.09 -15.79 8.43
CA VAL A 62 -11.81 -15.31 9.80
C VAL A 62 -11.48 -16.45 10.78
N HIS A 63 -11.95 -17.66 10.52
CA HIS A 63 -11.61 -18.85 11.28
C HIS A 63 -10.12 -19.25 11.20
N LYS A 64 -9.40 -18.79 10.16
CA LYS A 64 -7.94 -18.98 10.00
C LYS A 64 -7.12 -17.95 10.74
N TYR A 65 -7.75 -16.87 11.20
CA TYR A 65 -7.05 -15.86 11.99
C TYR A 65 -6.78 -16.37 13.40
N ASP A 66 -5.51 -16.33 13.78
CA ASP A 66 -5.01 -16.75 15.09
C ASP A 66 -4.37 -15.53 15.78
N HIS A 67 -5.05 -15.01 16.80
CA HIS A 67 -4.62 -13.84 17.57
C HIS A 67 -3.33 -14.07 18.36
N THR A 68 -2.95 -15.34 18.59
CA THR A 68 -1.71 -15.68 19.32
C THR A 68 -0.47 -15.48 18.44
N LYS A 69 -0.63 -15.51 17.11
CA LYS A 69 0.45 -15.35 16.14
C LYS A 69 0.69 -13.89 15.79
N SER A 70 -0.37 -13.15 15.48
CA SER A 70 -0.25 -11.74 15.08
C SER A 70 -1.54 -10.96 15.34
N GLY A 71 -1.43 -9.63 15.33
CA GLY A 71 -2.62 -8.76 15.32
C GLY A 71 -3.43 -8.88 14.02
N PHE A 72 -4.73 -8.65 14.09
CA PHE A 72 -5.62 -8.74 12.93
C PHE A 72 -5.17 -7.82 11.77
N ALA A 73 -4.71 -6.60 12.07
CA ALA A 73 -4.18 -5.69 11.07
C ALA A 73 -2.97 -6.29 10.33
N THR A 74 -2.03 -6.90 11.05
CA THR A 74 -0.84 -7.55 10.47
C THR A 74 -1.23 -8.72 9.56
N TRP A 75 -2.19 -9.55 10.02
CA TRP A 75 -2.72 -10.64 9.21
C TRP A 75 -3.43 -10.14 7.95
N LEU A 76 -4.26 -9.09 8.05
CA LEU A 76 -4.92 -8.47 6.91
C LEU A 76 -3.91 -7.82 5.94
N HIS A 77 -2.86 -7.18 6.46
CA HIS A 77 -1.78 -6.62 5.62
C HIS A 77 -1.06 -7.74 4.84
N THR A 78 -0.85 -8.91 5.44
CA THR A 78 -0.28 -10.08 4.75
C THR A 78 -1.14 -10.50 3.56
N ILE A 79 -2.46 -10.56 3.76
CA ILE A 79 -3.42 -10.87 2.70
C ILE A 79 -3.38 -9.79 1.61
N THR A 80 -3.41 -8.51 1.99
CA THR A 80 -3.40 -7.37 1.07
C THR A 80 -2.14 -7.37 0.19
N VAL A 81 -0.96 -7.56 0.79
CA VAL A 81 0.32 -7.65 0.05
C VAL A 81 0.28 -8.83 -0.93
N SER A 82 -0.27 -9.98 -0.51
CA SER A 82 -0.43 -11.14 -1.39
C SER A 82 -1.33 -10.83 -2.59
N ARG A 83 -2.49 -10.19 -2.38
CA ARG A 83 -3.41 -9.79 -3.48
C ARG A 83 -2.75 -8.80 -4.44
N CYS A 84 -2.02 -7.82 -3.91
CA CYS A 84 -1.26 -6.87 -4.73
C CYS A 84 -0.16 -7.57 -5.57
N ARG A 85 0.54 -8.55 -5.01
CA ARG A 85 1.55 -9.35 -5.74
C ARG A 85 0.90 -10.16 -6.85
N ASP A 86 -0.25 -10.80 -6.58
CA ASP A 86 -1.01 -11.56 -7.57
C ASP A 86 -1.52 -10.67 -8.71
N LYS A 87 -2.02 -9.48 -8.39
CA LYS A 87 -2.47 -8.50 -9.38
C LYS A 87 -1.33 -8.07 -10.30
N ARG A 88 -0.15 -7.72 -9.74
CA ARG A 88 1.05 -7.39 -10.53
C ARG A 88 1.50 -8.56 -11.41
N ARG A 89 1.49 -9.78 -10.87
CA ARG A 89 1.87 -10.97 -11.64
C ARG A 89 0.95 -11.19 -12.83
N ARG A 90 -0.36 -11.04 -12.66
CA ARG A 90 -1.33 -11.16 -13.76
C ARG A 90 -1.10 -10.13 -14.86
N LYS A 91 -0.76 -8.87 -14.50
CA LYS A 91 -0.42 -7.82 -15.48
C LYS A 91 0.88 -8.07 -16.24
N LEU A 92 1.83 -8.80 -15.64
CA LEU A 92 3.11 -9.15 -16.28
C LEU A 92 3.02 -10.39 -17.16
N LEU A 93 2.00 -11.25 -16.97
CA LEU A 93 1.76 -12.38 -17.85
C LEU A 93 1.10 -11.85 -19.12
N PRO A 94 1.61 -12.19 -20.33
CA PRO A 94 0.91 -11.86 -21.56
C PRO A 94 -0.46 -12.54 -21.53
N SER A 95 -1.51 -11.77 -21.27
CA SER A 95 -2.85 -12.27 -21.59
C SER A 95 -2.92 -12.37 -23.10
N PHE A 96 -3.05 -13.58 -23.64
CA PHE A 96 -3.32 -13.82 -25.06
C PHE A 96 -4.76 -13.41 -25.40
N SER A 97 -5.16 -12.21 -25.06
CA SER A 97 -6.38 -11.59 -25.55
C SER A 97 -6.00 -10.62 -26.66
N LEU A 98 -6.27 -11.02 -27.90
CA LEU A 98 -6.03 -10.23 -29.11
C LEU A 98 -6.73 -8.85 -29.05
N SER A 99 -7.78 -8.71 -28.23
CA SER A 99 -8.53 -7.47 -28.00
C SER A 99 -7.79 -6.46 -27.11
N GLU A 100 -6.95 -6.92 -26.16
CA GLU A 100 -6.17 -6.02 -25.29
C GLU A 100 -4.94 -5.43 -25.99
N TRP A 101 -4.41 -6.10 -27.01
CA TRP A 101 -3.28 -5.57 -27.77
C TRP A 101 -3.65 -4.31 -28.57
N LEU A 102 -4.91 -4.20 -29.00
CA LEU A 102 -5.44 -3.04 -29.71
C LEU A 102 -5.79 -1.85 -28.77
N GLN A 103 -5.99 -2.10 -27.46
CA GLN A 103 -6.33 -1.06 -26.48
C GLN A 103 -5.14 -0.52 -25.67
N LYS A 104 -3.96 -1.14 -25.76
CA LYS A 104 -2.75 -0.71 -25.02
C LYS A 104 -2.09 0.59 -25.50
N GLY A 105 -2.79 1.38 -26.33
CA GLY A 105 -2.30 2.64 -26.86
C GLY A 105 -2.57 3.89 -26.03
N GLN A 106 -3.41 3.83 -25.00
CA GLN A 106 -3.86 5.05 -24.31
C GLN A 106 -4.37 4.83 -22.89
N ASP A 107 -3.53 4.42 -21.97
CA ASP A 107 -3.82 4.62 -20.55
C ASP A 107 -2.62 5.26 -19.85
N LEU A 108 -2.48 6.55 -20.13
CA LEU A 108 -1.82 7.48 -19.21
C LEU A 108 -2.82 7.76 -18.08
N PRO A 109 -2.45 7.69 -16.79
CA PRO A 109 -3.34 8.08 -15.72
C PRO A 109 -3.70 9.56 -15.88
N ASP A 110 -4.96 9.85 -16.16
CA ASP A 110 -5.49 11.20 -16.24
C ASP A 110 -5.91 11.65 -14.82
N GLU A 111 -4.92 11.92 -14.00
CA GLU A 111 -5.06 12.80 -12.84
C GLU A 111 -3.95 13.84 -12.91
N ARG A 112 -4.11 14.77 -13.83
CA ARG A 112 -3.41 16.05 -13.75
C ARG A 112 -4.14 16.89 -12.71
N PRO A 113 -3.51 17.24 -11.57
CA PRO A 113 -4.05 18.26 -10.70
C PRO A 113 -4.17 19.57 -11.51
N ASP A 114 -5.26 20.28 -11.28
CA ASP A 114 -5.52 21.62 -11.85
C ASP A 114 -4.26 22.49 -11.75
N PRO A 115 -3.74 23.05 -12.88
CA PRO A 115 -2.47 23.76 -12.91
C PRO A 115 -2.42 25.01 -12.01
N GLU A 116 -3.55 25.56 -11.58
CA GLU A 116 -3.61 26.82 -10.83
C GLU A 116 -3.43 26.69 -9.31
N MET A 117 -3.35 25.47 -8.74
CA MET A 117 -3.12 25.26 -7.30
C MET A 117 -1.87 24.44 -6.96
N ILE A 118 -0.88 24.40 -7.83
CA ILE A 118 0.36 23.67 -7.53
C ILE A 118 1.25 24.50 -6.60
N THR A 119 0.96 24.44 -5.30
CA THR A 119 1.91 24.90 -4.28
C THR A 119 3.14 23.98 -4.27
N ALA A 120 4.32 24.50 -3.91
CA ALA A 120 5.57 23.73 -3.81
C ALA A 120 5.41 22.40 -3.02
N VAL A 121 4.49 22.36 -2.07
CA VAL A 121 4.13 21.17 -1.27
C VAL A 121 3.50 20.09 -2.14
N HIS A 122 2.56 20.41 -3.04
CA HIS A 122 1.95 19.44 -3.95
C HIS A 122 2.96 18.86 -4.94
N GLN A 123 3.87 19.70 -5.43
CA GLN A 123 4.94 19.26 -6.33
C GLN A 123 5.90 18.28 -5.65
N THR A 124 6.28 18.56 -4.41
CA THR A 124 7.12 17.65 -3.60
C THR A 124 6.42 16.32 -3.32
N HIS A 125 5.12 16.35 -3.00
CA HIS A 125 4.33 15.13 -2.79
C HIS A 125 4.24 14.29 -4.07
N SER A 126 4.00 14.91 -5.22
CA SER A 126 3.95 14.24 -6.52
C SER A 126 5.30 13.59 -6.88
N GLN A 127 6.42 14.29 -6.66
CA GLN A 127 7.76 13.74 -6.89
C GLN A 127 8.07 12.55 -5.97
N LEU A 128 7.75 12.67 -4.69
CA LEU A 128 7.92 11.57 -3.73
C LEU A 128 7.08 10.35 -4.13
N TRP A 129 5.81 10.58 -4.52
CA TRP A 129 4.94 9.52 -4.99
C TRP A 129 5.53 8.80 -6.21
N GLN A 130 5.96 9.55 -7.22
CA GLN A 130 6.61 8.99 -8.40
C GLN A 130 7.87 8.20 -8.03
N ALA A 131 8.73 8.74 -7.17
CA ALA A 131 9.93 8.04 -6.70
C ALA A 131 9.58 6.70 -6.02
N ILE A 132 8.53 6.65 -5.21
CA ILE A 132 8.06 5.41 -4.60
C ILE A 132 7.57 4.41 -5.67
N GLN A 133 6.83 4.88 -6.68
CA GLN A 133 6.28 4.01 -7.73
C GLN A 133 7.35 3.45 -8.67
N THR A 134 8.52 4.08 -8.79
CA THR A 134 9.66 3.55 -9.57
C THR A 134 10.49 2.50 -8.83
N LEU A 135 10.33 2.36 -7.51
CA LEU A 135 11.04 1.35 -6.73
C LEU A 135 10.73 -0.08 -7.21
N LYS A 136 11.75 -0.96 -7.16
CA LYS A 136 11.50 -2.40 -7.31
C LYS A 136 10.48 -2.87 -6.27
N PRO A 137 9.56 -3.80 -6.62
CA PRO A 137 8.45 -4.20 -5.75
C PRO A 137 8.83 -4.49 -4.30
N ARG A 138 9.92 -5.22 -4.07
CA ARG A 138 10.41 -5.58 -2.72
C ARG A 138 10.78 -4.37 -1.85
N TYR A 139 11.25 -3.28 -2.46
CA TYR A 139 11.61 -2.04 -1.76
C TYR A 139 10.39 -1.17 -1.53
N ARG A 140 9.48 -1.10 -2.53
CA ARG A 140 8.19 -0.43 -2.41
C ARG A 140 7.34 -1.04 -1.29
N GLU A 141 7.25 -2.38 -1.23
CA GLU A 141 6.55 -3.07 -0.15
C GLU A 141 7.12 -2.70 1.23
N ALA A 142 8.44 -2.66 1.37
CA ALA A 142 9.07 -2.33 2.63
C ALA A 142 8.81 -0.87 3.06
N ILE A 143 8.95 0.11 2.16
CA ILE A 143 8.75 1.52 2.49
C ILE A 143 7.28 1.84 2.79
N VAL A 144 6.35 1.26 2.01
CA VAL A 144 4.91 1.46 2.20
C VAL A 144 4.44 0.82 3.50
N LEU A 145 4.85 -0.40 3.82
CA LEU A 145 4.51 -1.03 5.10
C LEU A 145 5.06 -0.24 6.29
N ARG A 146 6.28 0.28 6.19
CA ARG A 146 6.91 1.02 7.30
C ARG A 146 6.23 2.36 7.56
N TYR A 147 6.00 3.16 6.52
CA TYR A 147 5.62 4.57 6.66
C TYR A 147 4.13 4.83 6.42
N TRP A 148 3.45 4.00 5.61
CA TRP A 148 2.03 4.16 5.36
C TRP A 148 1.15 3.30 6.26
N ALA A 149 1.53 2.02 6.41
CA ALA A 149 0.81 1.11 7.30
C ALA A 149 1.30 1.17 8.75
N GLY A 150 2.41 1.88 9.03
CA GLY A 150 2.94 2.05 10.38
C GLY A 150 3.51 0.76 11.01
N CYS A 151 3.82 -0.26 10.20
CA CYS A 151 4.28 -1.55 10.69
C CYS A 151 5.65 -1.44 11.37
N THR A 152 5.82 -2.17 12.47
CA THR A 152 7.12 -2.43 13.08
C THR A 152 7.95 -3.37 12.18
N TYR A 153 9.26 -3.41 12.34
CA TYR A 153 10.11 -4.33 11.57
C TYR A 153 9.80 -5.80 11.83
N ARG A 154 9.27 -6.14 13.00
CA ARG A 154 8.82 -7.48 13.33
C ARG A 154 7.59 -7.86 12.52
N GLU A 155 6.58 -7.01 12.48
CA GLU A 155 5.38 -7.21 11.66
C GLU A 155 5.72 -7.24 10.15
N MET A 156 6.61 -6.35 9.70
CA MET A 156 7.09 -6.37 8.31
C MET A 156 7.78 -7.68 7.95
N ALA A 157 8.59 -8.23 8.85
CA ALA A 157 9.28 -9.51 8.65
C ALA A 157 8.26 -10.64 8.47
N GLU A 158 7.19 -10.64 9.27
CA GLU A 158 6.07 -11.57 9.17
C GLU A 158 5.31 -11.40 7.85
N ILE A 159 4.86 -10.17 7.53
CA ILE A 159 4.10 -9.84 6.31
C ILE A 159 4.90 -10.19 5.05
N LEU A 160 6.19 -9.87 5.02
CA LEU A 160 7.05 -10.06 3.85
C LEU A 160 7.66 -11.46 3.75
N GLY A 161 7.53 -12.29 4.79
CA GLY A 161 8.12 -13.61 4.87
C GLY A 161 9.65 -13.57 4.83
N CYS A 162 10.30 -12.65 5.57
CA CYS A 162 11.74 -12.48 5.58
C CYS A 162 12.28 -12.18 6.99
N PRO A 163 13.58 -12.39 7.25
CA PRO A 163 14.20 -12.00 8.52
C PRO A 163 14.09 -10.50 8.79
N ILE A 164 14.01 -10.11 10.07
CA ILE A 164 13.96 -8.69 10.51
C ILE A 164 15.10 -7.85 9.89
N PRO A 165 16.39 -8.29 9.89
CA PRO A 165 17.46 -7.53 9.25
C PRO A 165 17.25 -7.31 7.75
N THR A 166 16.57 -8.24 7.08
CA THR A 166 16.22 -8.11 5.67
C THR A 166 15.15 -7.02 5.47
N ALA A 167 14.11 -6.98 6.31
CA ALA A 167 13.11 -5.92 6.28
C ALA A 167 13.74 -4.54 6.53
N GLN A 168 14.62 -4.43 7.52
CA GLN A 168 15.37 -3.20 7.82
C GLN A 168 16.23 -2.74 6.62
N SER A 169 16.98 -3.67 6.03
CA SER A 169 17.84 -3.35 4.88
C SER A 169 17.03 -2.93 3.65
N ARG A 170 15.86 -3.53 3.43
CA ARG A 170 14.96 -3.13 2.33
C ARG A 170 14.42 -1.72 2.52
N VAL A 171 14.05 -1.32 3.75
CA VAL A 171 13.61 0.05 4.05
C VAL A 171 14.75 1.04 3.81
N ARG A 172 15.96 0.75 4.32
CA ARG A 172 17.14 1.61 4.10
C ARG A 172 17.42 1.80 2.62
N LEU A 173 17.49 0.70 1.85
CA LEU A 173 17.77 0.77 0.41
C LEU A 173 16.67 1.48 -0.37
N ALA A 174 15.39 1.33 0.04
CA ALA A 174 14.29 2.10 -0.54
C ALA A 174 14.46 3.60 -0.28
N TYR A 175 14.78 3.98 0.95
CA TYR A 175 15.03 5.37 1.34
C TYR A 175 16.18 5.98 0.53
N ASP A 176 17.33 5.28 0.44
CA ASP A 176 18.50 5.75 -0.30
C ASP A 176 18.18 5.96 -1.78
N GLN A 177 17.38 5.07 -2.41
CA GLN A 177 16.96 5.21 -3.79
C GLN A 177 16.02 6.41 -4.00
N ILE A 178 15.04 6.60 -3.10
CA ILE A 178 14.13 7.76 -3.14
C ILE A 178 14.95 9.05 -3.00
N LYS A 179 15.84 9.11 -2.03
CA LYS A 179 16.70 10.28 -1.79
C LYS A 179 17.51 10.64 -3.02
N THR A 180 18.18 9.67 -3.64
CA THR A 180 18.96 9.87 -4.86
C THR A 180 18.10 10.40 -6.01
N GLN A 181 16.87 9.91 -6.17
CA GLN A 181 15.97 10.37 -7.21
C GLN A 181 15.49 11.81 -6.98
N LEU A 182 15.21 12.19 -5.73
CA LEU A 182 14.77 13.53 -5.38
C LEU A 182 15.91 14.56 -5.48
N GLU A 183 17.13 14.18 -5.07
CA GLU A 183 18.31 15.06 -5.16
C GLU A 183 18.83 15.20 -6.59
N GLY A 184 18.67 14.18 -7.43
CA GLY A 184 19.04 14.20 -8.86
C GLY A 184 18.07 14.97 -9.75
N ASN A 185 16.94 15.46 -9.23
CA ASN A 185 15.94 16.19 -9.99
C ASN A 185 16.19 17.72 -9.85
N PRO A 186 16.53 18.46 -10.91
CA PRO A 186 17.01 19.86 -10.86
C PRO A 186 16.01 20.87 -10.27
N VAL A 187 14.76 20.47 -10.02
CA VAL A 187 13.74 21.34 -9.39
C VAL A 187 13.99 21.54 -7.89
N SER A 188 14.73 20.65 -7.22
CA SER A 188 15.00 20.74 -5.78
C SER A 188 16.09 21.78 -5.42
N GLN A 189 16.78 22.37 -6.42
CA GLN A 189 17.89 23.32 -6.20
C GLN A 189 17.48 24.80 -6.27
N ARG A 190 16.21 25.14 -6.42
CA ARG A 190 15.73 26.53 -6.42
C ARG A 190 15.05 26.90 -5.12
N ASN A 191 15.84 27.11 -4.05
CA ASN A 191 15.60 28.14 -3.05
C ASN A 191 16.90 28.42 -2.25
N PRO A 192 17.79 29.32 -2.72
CA PRO A 192 18.60 30.06 -1.80
C PRO A 192 17.69 31.13 -1.17
N VAL A 193 17.46 31.02 0.13
CA VAL A 193 16.97 32.14 0.95
C VAL A 193 17.96 33.28 0.70
N SER A 194 17.55 34.27 -0.06
CA SER A 194 18.30 35.53 -0.19
C SER A 194 18.15 36.27 1.14
N ASP A 195 19.23 36.22 1.92
CA ASP A 195 19.48 37.20 2.99
C ASP A 195 19.36 38.62 2.43
N HIS A 196 18.34 39.32 2.84
CA HIS A 196 18.33 40.77 2.73
C HIS A 196 18.82 41.38 4.05
N LYS A 197 19.97 42.06 3.89
CA LYS A 197 20.50 43.05 4.84
C LYS A 197 19.47 44.15 5.14
#